data_cb722db2b0f99062505c035910910a29
#
_entry.id   cb722db2b0f99062505c035910910a29
#
_cell.length_a   1.000
_cell.length_b   1.000
_cell.length_c   1.000
_cell.angle_alpha   90.00
_cell.angle_beta   90.00
_cell.angle_gamma   90.00
#
_symmetry.space_group_name_H-M   'P 1'
#
loop_
_entity.id
_entity.type
_entity.pdbx_description
1 polymer ?
#
loop_
_entity_poly.entity_id
_entity_poly.type
_entity_poly.pdbx_seq_one_letter_code
_entity_poly.pdbx_strand_id
1 'polypeptide(L)'
;MNVASVTPEPRLPGRTYLNAAQLRQAYQAGEIDRPIKSLLAIDKPLDHGGYRWDDAGIPEGPTWIRVDLNSQILSVFRAGHEVGTAVILYGAQSKQTPPGVYPILAKAKTHRSSLYDADMPFTLRLTNDGISIHGSNVRWGAATHGCIGVPLPFAEKLFDAVAKNDDVVVLGRPTTQAAGART
;
A
#
# COMPACT_ATOMS: atom_id res chain seq x y z
N MET A 1 -35.98 -20.44 6.99
CA MET A 1 -34.61 -19.93 6.81
C MET A 1 -34.67 -18.44 7.06
N ASN A 2 -34.08 -18.01 8.20
CA ASN A 2 -34.13 -16.62 8.62
C ASN A 2 -33.01 -15.89 7.86
N VAL A 3 -33.36 -15.09 6.87
CA VAL A 3 -32.39 -14.16 6.22
C VAL A 3 -32.16 -13.05 7.24
N ALA A 4 -31.05 -13.14 7.95
CA ALA A 4 -30.63 -12.07 8.86
C ALA A 4 -30.59 -10.76 8.05
N SER A 5 -31.40 -9.79 8.44
CA SER A 5 -31.44 -8.44 7.88
C SER A 5 -30.07 -7.81 8.17
N VAL A 6 -29.17 -7.81 7.18
CA VAL A 6 -27.89 -7.09 7.31
C VAL A 6 -28.22 -5.61 7.26
N THR A 7 -28.26 -4.98 8.42
CA THR A 7 -28.36 -3.52 8.50
C THR A 7 -27.16 -2.92 7.78
N PRO A 8 -27.34 -2.05 6.76
CA PRO A 8 -26.20 -1.46 6.08
C PRO A 8 -25.37 -0.64 7.08
N GLU A 9 -24.06 -0.85 7.06
CA GLU A 9 -23.13 -0.04 7.88
C GLU A 9 -23.32 1.45 7.58
N PRO A 10 -23.34 2.30 8.61
CA PRO A 10 -23.48 3.75 8.41
C PRO A 10 -22.31 4.27 7.59
N ARG A 11 -22.61 5.13 6.60
CA ARG A 11 -21.57 5.77 5.79
C ARG A 11 -20.82 6.80 6.62
N LEU A 12 -19.52 6.65 6.72
CA LEU A 12 -18.65 7.59 7.42
C LEU A 12 -18.35 8.81 6.53
N PRO A 13 -18.20 10.02 7.11
CA PRO A 13 -17.82 11.22 6.36
C PRO A 13 -16.40 11.11 5.80
N GLY A 14 -16.08 11.89 4.77
CA GLY A 14 -14.74 11.93 4.17
C GLY A 14 -14.35 10.66 3.41
N ARG A 15 -15.33 9.85 2.98
CA ARG A 15 -15.12 8.57 2.29
C ARG A 15 -15.95 8.44 1.03
N THR A 16 -15.38 7.75 0.06
CA THR A 16 -16.04 7.32 -1.18
C THR A 16 -16.43 5.86 -1.06
N TYR A 17 -17.69 5.53 -1.34
CA TYR A 17 -18.22 4.18 -1.34
C TYR A 17 -18.45 3.72 -2.78
N LEU A 18 -17.77 2.67 -3.20
CA LEU A 18 -17.96 2.10 -4.52
C LEU A 18 -19.30 1.36 -4.59
N ASN A 19 -20.02 1.54 -5.67
CA ASN A 19 -21.22 0.76 -5.92
C ASN A 19 -20.87 -0.64 -6.48
N ALA A 20 -21.85 -1.55 -6.51
CA ALA A 20 -21.63 -2.92 -6.94
C ALA A 20 -21.10 -3.04 -8.40
N ALA A 21 -21.43 -2.11 -9.28
CA ALA A 21 -20.95 -2.10 -10.66
C ALA A 21 -19.46 -1.70 -10.71
N GLN A 22 -19.07 -0.65 -9.98
CA GLN A 22 -17.69 -0.19 -9.87
C GLN A 22 -16.80 -1.27 -9.24
N LEU A 23 -17.26 -1.94 -8.19
CA LEU A 23 -16.54 -3.06 -7.57
C LEU A 23 -16.32 -4.20 -8.57
N ARG A 24 -17.37 -4.62 -9.29
CA ARG A 24 -17.22 -5.67 -10.32
C ARG A 24 -16.25 -5.29 -11.41
N GLN A 25 -16.29 -4.05 -11.88
CA GLN A 25 -15.36 -3.54 -12.89
C GLN A 25 -13.92 -3.59 -12.38
N ALA A 26 -13.66 -3.11 -11.17
CA ALA A 26 -12.33 -3.12 -10.55
C ALA A 26 -11.78 -4.55 -10.33
N TYR A 27 -12.65 -5.50 -9.92
CA TYR A 27 -12.26 -6.92 -9.85
C TYR A 27 -11.92 -7.49 -11.23
N GLN A 28 -12.75 -7.23 -12.25
CA GLN A 28 -12.51 -7.72 -13.62
C GLN A 28 -11.25 -7.12 -14.25
N ALA A 29 -10.92 -5.86 -13.91
CA ALA A 29 -9.71 -5.19 -14.34
C ALA A 29 -8.45 -5.66 -13.57
N GLY A 30 -8.61 -6.46 -12.51
CA GLY A 30 -7.50 -6.88 -11.64
C GLY A 30 -6.95 -5.75 -10.76
N GLU A 31 -7.71 -4.67 -10.61
CA GLU A 31 -7.32 -3.53 -9.77
C GLU A 31 -7.50 -3.81 -8.29
N ILE A 32 -8.42 -4.70 -7.94
CA ILE A 32 -8.67 -5.20 -6.60
C ILE A 32 -8.83 -6.72 -6.60
N ASP A 33 -8.33 -7.37 -5.55
CA ASP A 33 -8.44 -8.81 -5.32
C ASP A 33 -9.18 -9.15 -4.02
N ARG A 34 -9.59 -8.12 -3.26
CA ARG A 34 -10.17 -8.23 -1.92
C ARG A 34 -11.35 -7.29 -1.75
N PRO A 35 -12.29 -7.60 -0.83
CA PRO A 35 -13.43 -6.74 -0.56
C PRO A 35 -12.99 -5.35 -0.11
N ILE A 36 -13.42 -4.31 -0.84
CA ILE A 36 -13.27 -2.91 -0.47
C ILE A 36 -14.67 -2.34 -0.20
N LYS A 37 -14.85 -1.74 0.97
CA LYS A 37 -16.09 -1.08 1.38
C LYS A 37 -16.06 0.42 1.11
N SER A 38 -14.97 1.09 1.47
CA SER A 38 -14.79 2.53 1.21
C SER A 38 -13.33 2.91 1.01
N LEU A 39 -13.12 3.99 0.28
CA LEU A 39 -11.85 4.66 0.07
C LEU A 39 -11.86 6.02 0.77
N LEU A 40 -10.69 6.53 1.13
CA LEU A 40 -10.53 7.91 1.58
C LEU A 40 -10.89 8.88 0.44
N ALA A 41 -11.69 9.89 0.72
CA ALA A 41 -11.94 10.94 -0.25
C ALA A 41 -10.69 11.84 -0.34
N ILE A 42 -10.11 11.87 -1.54
CA ILE A 42 -8.92 12.68 -1.85
C ILE A 42 -9.35 13.74 -2.87
N ASP A 43 -9.48 14.98 -2.42
CA ASP A 43 -9.98 16.08 -3.25
C ASP A 43 -8.96 16.55 -4.30
N LYS A 44 -7.68 16.34 -4.02
CA LYS A 44 -6.57 16.67 -4.93
C LYS A 44 -5.54 15.56 -4.92
N PRO A 45 -4.88 15.26 -6.06
CA PRO A 45 -3.78 14.30 -6.09
C PRO A 45 -2.74 14.60 -5.00
N LEU A 46 -2.24 13.55 -4.37
CA LEU A 46 -1.18 13.70 -3.38
C LEU A 46 0.15 13.98 -4.08
N ASP A 47 0.88 14.97 -3.61
CA ASP A 47 2.25 15.25 -4.05
C ASP A 47 3.25 14.25 -3.44
N HIS A 48 4.49 14.26 -3.92
CA HIS A 48 5.58 13.48 -3.34
C HIS A 48 5.80 13.87 -1.86
N GLY A 49 5.77 12.87 -0.98
CA GLY A 49 5.75 13.07 0.46
C GLY A 49 4.37 13.29 1.07
N GLY A 50 3.35 13.41 0.21
CA GLY A 50 1.96 13.53 0.64
C GLY A 50 1.35 12.19 1.08
N TYR A 51 0.49 12.28 2.08
CA TYR A 51 -0.30 11.15 2.56
C TYR A 51 -1.62 11.62 3.20
N ARG A 52 -2.57 10.72 3.33
CA ARG A 52 -3.79 10.87 4.13
C ARG A 52 -3.92 9.69 5.10
N TRP A 53 -4.35 9.97 6.30
CA TRP A 53 -4.69 8.95 7.30
C TRP A 53 -5.94 9.36 8.04
N ASP A 54 -6.94 8.48 8.05
CA ASP A 54 -8.20 8.66 8.77
C ASP A 54 -8.80 7.28 9.07
N ASP A 55 -8.64 6.83 10.30
CA ASP A 55 -9.18 5.58 10.81
C ASP A 55 -10.29 5.77 11.85
N ALA A 56 -10.78 7.00 11.98
CA ALA A 56 -11.84 7.33 12.90
C ALA A 56 -13.14 6.57 12.56
N GLY A 57 -13.68 5.87 13.54
CA GLY A 57 -14.92 5.10 13.39
C GLY A 57 -14.80 3.83 12.56
N ILE A 58 -13.60 3.46 12.11
CA ILE A 58 -13.37 2.19 11.39
C ILE A 58 -13.27 1.06 12.42
N PRO A 59 -14.09 0.00 12.28
CA PRO A 59 -14.06 -1.12 13.20
C PRO A 59 -12.75 -1.89 13.13
N GLU A 60 -12.46 -2.62 14.19
CA GLU A 60 -11.39 -3.62 14.17
C GLU A 60 -11.70 -4.72 13.16
N GLY A 61 -10.67 -5.29 12.58
CA GLY A 61 -10.81 -6.37 11.60
C GLY A 61 -9.54 -6.64 10.80
N PRO A 62 -9.61 -7.55 9.84
CA PRO A 62 -8.46 -7.88 9.01
C PRO A 62 -7.83 -6.65 8.36
N THR A 63 -6.51 -6.55 8.48
CA THR A 63 -5.71 -5.46 7.90
C THR A 63 -4.87 -6.00 6.75
N TRP A 64 -4.72 -5.20 5.70
CA TRP A 64 -3.87 -5.51 4.58
C TRP A 64 -3.40 -4.24 3.86
N ILE A 65 -2.36 -4.36 3.07
CA ILE A 65 -1.74 -3.25 2.34
C ILE A 65 -1.85 -3.52 0.84
N ARG A 66 -2.23 -2.48 0.06
CA ARG A 66 -2.15 -2.47 -1.40
C ARG A 66 -1.07 -1.50 -1.83
N VAL A 67 -0.15 -1.96 -2.65
CA VAL A 67 0.89 -1.15 -3.29
C VAL A 67 0.65 -1.18 -4.78
N ASP A 68 0.40 -0.04 -5.38
CA ASP A 68 0.26 0.13 -6.82
C ASP A 68 1.50 0.87 -7.36
N LEU A 69 2.37 0.12 -8.02
CA LEU A 69 3.62 0.66 -8.56
C LEU A 69 3.39 1.58 -9.77
N ASN A 70 2.26 1.41 -10.50
CA ASN A 70 1.96 2.24 -11.66
C ASN A 70 1.52 3.65 -11.24
N SER A 71 0.65 3.73 -10.23
CA SER A 71 0.18 5.00 -9.67
C SER A 71 1.09 5.57 -8.58
N GLN A 72 2.10 4.80 -8.13
CA GLN A 72 2.99 5.14 -7.03
C GLN A 72 2.25 5.40 -5.70
N ILE A 73 1.23 4.61 -5.42
CA ILE A 73 0.37 4.76 -4.24
C ILE A 73 0.42 3.48 -3.41
N LEU A 74 0.51 3.66 -2.09
CA LEU A 74 0.26 2.64 -1.10
C LEU A 74 -1.02 2.98 -0.34
N SER A 75 -1.91 2.00 -0.21
CA SER A 75 -3.15 2.08 0.57
C SER A 75 -3.17 1.03 1.66
N VAL A 76 -3.66 1.41 2.84
CA VAL A 76 -3.84 0.52 4.01
C VAL A 76 -5.33 0.33 4.23
N PHE A 77 -5.76 -0.92 4.35
CA PHE A 77 -7.15 -1.28 4.59
C PHE A 77 -7.31 -1.97 5.94
N ARG A 78 -8.36 -1.64 6.67
CA ARG A 78 -8.83 -2.35 7.86
C ARG A 78 -10.32 -2.62 7.73
N ALA A 79 -10.75 -3.88 7.96
CA ALA A 79 -12.15 -4.32 7.81
C ALA A 79 -12.79 -3.95 6.45
N GLY A 80 -11.98 -3.81 5.38
CA GLY A 80 -12.39 -3.40 4.04
C GLY A 80 -12.43 -1.89 3.80
N HIS A 81 -12.13 -1.06 4.78
CA HIS A 81 -12.07 0.40 4.65
C HIS A 81 -10.62 0.86 4.50
N GLU A 82 -10.35 1.74 3.54
CA GLU A 82 -9.05 2.39 3.44
C GLU A 82 -8.85 3.34 4.62
N VAL A 83 -7.83 3.11 5.44
CA VAL A 83 -7.51 3.93 6.62
C VAL A 83 -6.31 4.85 6.37
N GLY A 84 -5.50 4.54 5.38
CA GLY A 84 -4.33 5.35 5.03
C GLY A 84 -3.96 5.20 3.56
N THR A 85 -3.47 6.30 2.95
CA THR A 85 -2.91 6.29 1.60
C THR A 85 -1.75 7.27 1.50
N ALA A 86 -0.72 6.92 0.74
CA ALA A 86 0.50 7.72 0.59
C ALA A 86 1.14 7.55 -0.79
N VAL A 87 1.81 8.60 -1.26
CA VAL A 87 2.74 8.51 -2.39
C VAL A 87 4.01 7.78 -1.94
N ILE A 88 4.52 6.87 -2.78
CA ILE A 88 5.64 6.00 -2.46
C ILE A 88 6.86 6.23 -3.36
N LEU A 89 8.02 5.80 -2.86
CA LEU A 89 9.18 5.43 -3.68
C LEU A 89 9.21 3.91 -3.84
N TYR A 90 9.72 3.43 -4.96
CA TYR A 90 9.91 2.00 -5.20
C TYR A 90 11.20 1.73 -5.98
N GLY A 91 11.53 0.45 -6.15
CA GLY A 91 12.77 0.03 -6.80
C GLY A 91 12.86 0.46 -8.25
N ALA A 92 13.93 1.19 -8.61
CA ALA A 92 14.24 1.59 -9.98
C ALA A 92 15.23 0.62 -10.63
N GLN A 93 15.31 0.72 -11.93
CA GLN A 93 16.18 0.09 -12.94
C GLN A 93 17.04 -1.12 -12.55
N SER A 94 17.85 -1.05 -11.48
CA SER A 94 18.80 -2.11 -11.11
C SER A 94 18.20 -3.17 -10.18
N LYS A 95 17.18 -2.83 -9.39
CA LYS A 95 16.45 -3.75 -8.51
C LYS A 95 15.01 -3.29 -8.37
N GLN A 96 14.14 -3.88 -9.16
CA GLN A 96 12.71 -3.59 -9.16
C GLN A 96 12.02 -4.20 -7.93
N THR A 97 10.92 -3.57 -7.48
CA THR A 97 10.01 -4.16 -6.51
C THR A 97 9.13 -5.18 -7.25
N PRO A 98 9.22 -6.49 -6.96
CA PRO A 98 8.45 -7.47 -7.71
C PRO A 98 6.96 -7.41 -7.34
N PRO A 99 6.03 -7.49 -8.32
CA PRO A 99 4.63 -7.72 -8.04
C PRO A 99 4.39 -9.07 -7.36
N GLY A 100 3.36 -9.13 -6.51
CA GLY A 100 3.01 -10.35 -5.80
C GLY A 100 2.27 -10.08 -4.50
N VAL A 101 1.98 -11.14 -3.76
CA VAL A 101 1.39 -11.09 -2.42
C VAL A 101 2.45 -11.55 -1.42
N TYR A 102 2.74 -10.71 -0.44
CA TYR A 102 3.79 -10.93 0.55
C TYR A 102 3.22 -10.80 1.96
N PRO A 103 3.39 -11.78 2.83
CA PRO A 103 3.11 -11.57 4.25
C PRO A 103 4.18 -10.66 4.88
N ILE A 104 3.82 -9.87 5.86
CA ILE A 104 4.79 -9.16 6.69
C ILE A 104 5.55 -10.19 7.53
N LEU A 105 6.83 -10.43 7.21
CA LEU A 105 7.67 -11.43 7.86
C LEU A 105 8.19 -10.94 9.23
N ALA A 106 8.51 -9.66 9.34
CA ALA A 106 9.03 -9.04 10.54
C ALA A 106 8.78 -7.54 10.57
N LYS A 107 8.76 -6.96 11.77
CA LYS A 107 8.61 -5.53 12.03
C LYS A 107 9.77 -5.04 12.90
N ALA A 108 10.36 -3.89 12.56
CA ALA A 108 11.41 -3.25 13.36
C ALA A 108 11.25 -1.72 13.34
N LYS A 109 11.13 -1.10 14.53
CA LYS A 109 11.02 0.38 14.63
C LYS A 109 12.27 1.07 14.13
N THR A 110 13.43 0.50 14.41
CA THR A 110 14.73 0.94 13.94
C THR A 110 15.41 -0.20 13.19
N HIS A 111 15.83 0.07 11.98
CA HIS A 111 16.59 -0.87 11.16
C HIS A 111 17.59 -0.09 10.32
N ARG A 112 18.78 -0.63 10.14
CA ARG A 112 19.79 -0.11 9.21
C ARG A 112 20.07 -1.16 8.15
N SER A 113 19.99 -0.77 6.89
CA SER A 113 20.30 -1.66 5.78
C SER A 113 21.77 -2.06 5.84
N SER A 114 22.05 -3.35 5.83
CA SER A 114 23.43 -3.85 5.74
C SER A 114 24.02 -3.72 4.33
N LEU A 115 23.18 -3.56 3.31
CA LEU A 115 23.59 -3.49 1.91
C LEU A 115 23.85 -2.05 1.44
N TYR A 116 23.13 -1.06 1.98
CA TYR A 116 23.12 0.31 1.46
C TYR A 116 23.47 1.39 2.50
N ASP A 117 23.86 0.96 3.70
CA ASP A 117 24.22 1.84 4.84
C ASP A 117 23.19 2.97 5.04
N ALA A 118 21.92 2.64 4.97
CA ALA A 118 20.80 3.58 5.07
C ALA A 118 19.88 3.22 6.23
N ASP A 119 19.41 4.24 6.93
CA ASP A 119 18.41 4.06 7.98
C ASP A 119 17.05 3.75 7.36
N MET A 120 16.40 2.72 7.88
CA MET A 120 15.09 2.23 7.45
C MET A 120 14.14 2.21 8.66
N PRO A 121 13.67 3.36 9.14
CA PRO A 121 12.78 3.42 10.29
C PRO A 121 11.42 2.80 9.96
N PHE A 122 10.80 2.18 10.96
CA PHE A 122 9.48 1.54 10.84
C PHE A 122 9.42 0.48 9.74
N THR A 123 10.44 -0.36 9.67
CA THR A 123 10.58 -1.41 8.66
C THR A 123 9.54 -2.51 8.84
N LEU A 124 8.86 -2.83 7.74
CA LEU A 124 8.03 -4.02 7.55
C LEU A 124 8.72 -4.90 6.50
N ARG A 125 9.33 -6.01 6.92
CA ARG A 125 10.05 -6.90 6.01
C ARG A 125 9.09 -7.83 5.29
N LEU A 126 9.20 -7.90 3.95
CA LEU A 126 8.31 -8.67 3.09
C LEU A 126 8.97 -9.93 2.53
N THR A 127 10.27 -9.90 2.27
CA THR A 127 10.99 -11.03 1.66
C THR A 127 12.26 -11.39 2.44
N ASN A 128 12.76 -12.61 2.21
CA ASN A 128 13.99 -13.07 2.85
C ASN A 128 15.24 -12.37 2.32
N ASP A 129 15.21 -11.92 1.07
CA ASP A 129 16.29 -11.15 0.43
C ASP A 129 16.25 -9.64 0.74
N GLY A 130 15.32 -9.21 1.64
CA GLY A 130 15.36 -7.90 2.29
C GLY A 130 14.44 -6.83 1.70
N ILE A 131 13.53 -7.15 0.76
CA ILE A 131 12.52 -6.19 0.32
C ILE A 131 11.60 -5.86 1.50
N SER A 132 11.40 -4.56 1.72
CA SER A 132 10.68 -4.03 2.88
C SER A 132 9.92 -2.76 2.53
N ILE A 133 8.89 -2.44 3.33
CA ILE A 133 8.31 -1.09 3.41
C ILE A 133 8.98 -0.38 4.58
N HIS A 134 9.38 0.88 4.41
CA HIS A 134 10.01 1.66 5.48
C HIS A 134 9.82 3.17 5.30
N GLY A 135 10.04 3.92 6.37
CA GLY A 135 10.07 5.39 6.32
C GLY A 135 11.21 5.91 5.46
N SER A 136 10.89 6.85 4.60
CA SER A 136 11.82 7.48 3.66
C SER A 136 11.50 8.95 3.43
N ASN A 137 12.48 9.69 2.92
CA ASN A 137 12.25 11.03 2.38
C ASN A 137 11.70 10.91 0.95
N VAL A 138 10.38 10.81 0.84
CA VAL A 138 9.68 10.67 -0.45
C VAL A 138 9.67 12.00 -1.18
N ARG A 139 10.48 12.12 -2.25
CA ARG A 139 10.61 13.31 -3.08
C ARG A 139 10.72 12.96 -4.56
N TRP A 140 10.41 13.92 -5.42
CA TRP A 140 10.55 13.76 -6.87
C TRP A 140 11.97 13.33 -7.26
N GLY A 141 12.07 12.42 -8.21
CA GLY A 141 13.35 11.94 -8.74
C GLY A 141 14.12 11.00 -7.82
N ALA A 142 13.61 10.69 -6.63
CA ALA A 142 14.19 9.66 -5.76
C ALA A 142 13.61 8.27 -6.09
N ALA A 143 14.41 7.25 -5.85
CA ALA A 143 14.02 5.84 -5.98
C ALA A 143 14.73 4.99 -4.91
N THR A 144 14.28 3.76 -4.74
CA THR A 144 14.90 2.79 -3.84
C THR A 144 15.64 1.69 -4.62
N HIS A 145 16.21 0.73 -3.92
CA HIS A 145 16.84 -0.47 -4.47
C HIS A 145 15.97 -1.72 -4.22
N GLY A 146 14.67 -1.61 -4.55
CA GLY A 146 13.69 -2.68 -4.42
C GLY A 146 12.72 -2.53 -3.23
N CYS A 147 13.08 -1.79 -2.20
CA CYS A 147 12.18 -1.48 -1.09
C CYS A 147 11.09 -0.47 -1.49
N ILE A 148 10.06 -0.37 -0.67
CA ILE A 148 8.97 0.60 -0.80
C ILE A 148 9.19 1.66 0.28
N GLY A 149 9.53 2.90 -0.14
CA GLY A 149 9.70 4.04 0.74
C GLY A 149 8.39 4.82 0.89
N VAL A 150 7.98 5.09 2.12
CA VAL A 150 6.79 5.89 2.44
C VAL A 150 7.18 7.09 3.30
N PRO A 151 6.39 8.19 3.33
CA PRO A 151 6.67 9.32 4.21
C PRO A 151 6.81 8.88 5.68
N LEU A 152 7.80 9.42 6.40
CA LEU A 152 8.12 8.99 7.76
C LEU A 152 6.92 9.04 8.73
N PRO A 153 6.09 10.10 8.78
CA PRO A 153 4.92 10.12 9.65
C PRO A 153 3.85 9.08 9.26
N PHE A 154 3.77 8.74 7.97
CA PHE A 154 2.91 7.66 7.48
C PHE A 154 3.46 6.29 7.88
N ALA A 155 4.78 6.08 7.77
CA ALA A 155 5.44 4.83 8.15
C ALA A 155 5.19 4.47 9.62
N GLU A 156 5.20 5.45 10.53
CA GLU A 156 4.88 5.27 11.94
C GLU A 156 3.45 4.76 12.14
N LYS A 157 2.46 5.45 11.53
CA LYS A 157 1.04 5.04 11.59
C LYS A 157 0.82 3.66 10.98
N LEU A 158 1.40 3.40 9.83
CA LEU A 158 1.35 2.11 9.15
C LEU A 158 1.93 1.00 10.04
N PHE A 159 3.10 1.25 10.64
CA PHE A 159 3.76 0.30 11.52
C PHE A 159 2.87 -0.09 12.71
N ASP A 160 2.16 0.86 13.32
CA ASP A 160 1.28 0.60 14.46
C ASP A 160 -0.02 -0.10 14.03
N ALA A 161 -0.51 0.16 12.80
CA ALA A 161 -1.78 -0.36 12.30
C ALA A 161 -1.73 -1.81 11.82
N VAL A 162 -0.56 -2.33 11.44
CA VAL A 162 -0.41 -3.67 10.84
C VAL A 162 0.28 -4.65 11.77
N ALA A 163 0.04 -5.94 11.56
CA ALA A 163 0.65 -7.03 12.29
C ALA A 163 1.55 -7.90 11.39
N LYS A 164 2.38 -8.74 12.03
CA LYS A 164 3.06 -9.82 11.33
C LYS A 164 2.02 -10.75 10.72
N ASN A 165 2.30 -11.22 9.50
CA ASN A 165 1.45 -12.04 8.63
C ASN A 165 0.27 -11.29 7.98
N ASP A 166 0.08 -10.00 8.21
CA ASP A 166 -0.80 -9.21 7.34
C ASP A 166 -0.24 -9.19 5.92
N ASP A 167 -1.12 -9.24 4.94
CA ASP A 167 -0.74 -9.32 3.54
C ASP A 167 -0.44 -7.95 2.94
N VAL A 168 0.59 -7.92 2.12
CA VAL A 168 0.95 -6.80 1.23
C VAL A 168 0.80 -7.25 -0.21
N VAL A 169 -0.16 -6.67 -0.92
CA VAL A 169 -0.41 -6.94 -2.34
C VAL A 169 0.30 -5.88 -3.17
N VAL A 170 1.32 -6.26 -3.90
CA VAL A 170 2.07 -5.40 -4.79
C VAL A 170 1.58 -5.60 -6.22
N LEU A 171 1.01 -4.56 -6.81
CA LEU A 171 0.46 -4.52 -8.16
C LEU A 171 1.34 -3.66 -9.07
N GLY A 172 1.35 -3.98 -10.35
CA GLY A 172 2.08 -3.26 -11.37
C GLY A 172 2.82 -4.22 -12.30
N ARG A 173 3.14 -3.75 -13.51
CA ARG A 173 3.96 -4.52 -14.43
C ARG A 173 5.43 -4.18 -14.17
N PRO A 174 6.33 -5.19 -14.14
CA PRO A 174 7.73 -4.91 -14.36
C PRO A 174 7.81 -4.14 -15.68
N THR A 175 8.40 -2.96 -15.69
CA THR A 175 8.71 -2.27 -16.93
C THR A 175 9.68 -3.16 -17.70
N THR A 176 9.18 -3.96 -18.63
CA THR A 176 9.99 -4.56 -19.68
C THR A 176 10.57 -3.38 -20.45
N GLN A 177 11.86 -3.13 -20.28
CA GLN A 177 12.58 -2.29 -21.24
C GLN A 177 12.22 -2.80 -22.62
N ALA A 178 11.68 -1.91 -23.46
CA ALA A 178 11.58 -2.17 -24.87
C ALA A 178 12.95 -2.62 -25.37
N ALA A 179 13.07 -3.91 -25.66
CA ALA A 179 14.24 -4.47 -26.33
C ALA A 179 14.41 -3.67 -27.62
N GLY A 180 15.59 -3.08 -27.75
CA GLY A 180 15.96 -2.10 -28.74
C GLY A 180 15.47 -2.42 -30.13
N ALA A 181 14.93 -1.43 -30.79
CA ALA A 181 14.93 -1.33 -32.23
C ALA A 181 16.40 -1.40 -32.70
N ARG A 182 16.79 -2.55 -33.24
CA ARG A 182 17.96 -2.64 -34.10
C ARG A 182 17.50 -2.31 -35.50
N THR A 183 18.04 -1.35 -36.06
CA THR A 183 18.30 -1.24 -37.48
C THR A 183 19.78 -1.08 -37.70
#